data_64d01ffd9f43879fc2168c2f83fb4a82
#
_entry.id   64d01ffd9f43879fc2168c2f83fb4a82
#
_cell.length_a   1.000
_cell.length_b   1.000
_cell.length_c   1.000
_cell.angle_alpha   90.00
_cell.angle_beta   90.00
_cell.angle_gamma   90.00
#
_symmetry.space_group_name_H-M   'P 1'
#
loop_
_entity.id
_entity.type
_entity.pdbx_description
1 polymer ?
#
loop_
_entity_poly.entity_id
_entity_poly.type
_entity_poly.pdbx_seq_one_letter_code
_entity_poly.pdbx_strand_id
1 'polypeptide(L)'
;MREVKKKGTPRQNPTRLIDVLRSLPKAELESLAQRIGASIDRNLRADGPMQMARKLVTMVELRDTSRLGTAPAQLLRRLVEAGGVLQVRVVPPTLEPLAARGLVFARMHESNCIELVLPPAYLVQLPMWEGEDPRGIRALLAQSSAETQAAIASHYAGRPATHPIALPLEEAWSVLSNPEALAREIATLSSTERRLLDSVYQEGCEVDTEELLDLEREPLRLRNATGAAPSRRGVSFSLERRGMLIPVHPNRHIIPTEVAAIIGAEDVSSRKSKRAQIRAFVLDGDHEPRRARFALDPSPIAIALAMAAREGGTEVRETAGTPRSLLLRLSQRFGRDFQTVALLVALSRALGLWEGSSLSRATPPGAWSLSELGLALFRVWRQGGAWDEGRPEPEVLRLPPDARDSSPVRIVREIVLDALEDLAEGRWLPFEAIADWVRSDPRTPGVTRLLRRWALRVGLEPPLPTDIAQTIVLESLPALGILDVGEADTDHDVVDAPPLVRITPRGRAYFQGN
;
A
#
# COMPACT_ATOMS: atom_id res chain seq x y z
N MET A 1 54.30 20.12 -10.86
CA MET A 1 53.04 19.89 -10.12
C MET A 1 51.94 20.72 -10.78
N ARG A 2 51.08 20.10 -11.60
CA ARG A 2 49.97 20.78 -12.28
C ARG A 2 48.73 20.64 -11.39
N GLU A 3 48.20 21.79 -10.94
CA GLU A 3 46.92 21.83 -10.23
C GLU A 3 45.79 21.29 -11.13
N VAL A 4 45.17 20.22 -10.66
CA VAL A 4 43.93 19.69 -11.23
C VAL A 4 42.80 20.63 -10.78
N LYS A 5 42.33 21.47 -11.71
CA LYS A 5 41.10 22.23 -11.51
C LYS A 5 39.96 21.25 -11.23
N LYS A 6 39.43 21.27 -10.00
CA LYS A 6 38.17 20.60 -9.64
C LYS A 6 37.09 21.06 -10.61
N LYS A 7 36.58 20.13 -11.46
CA LYS A 7 35.34 20.37 -12.23
C LYS A 7 34.24 20.70 -11.24
N GLY A 8 33.77 21.93 -11.26
CA GLY A 8 32.62 22.35 -10.46
C GLY A 8 31.42 21.51 -10.82
N THR A 9 30.72 21.04 -9.80
CA THR A 9 29.37 20.44 -9.91
C THR A 9 28.52 21.38 -10.79
N PRO A 10 27.75 20.85 -11.77
CA PRO A 10 26.86 21.69 -12.57
C PRO A 10 25.96 22.49 -11.63
N ARG A 11 25.99 23.81 -11.72
CA ARG A 11 25.12 24.69 -10.96
C ARG A 11 23.70 24.36 -11.39
N GLN A 12 22.95 23.68 -10.54
CA GLN A 12 21.50 23.52 -10.76
C GLN A 12 20.90 24.92 -10.84
N ASN A 13 20.18 25.17 -11.92
CA ASN A 13 19.47 26.42 -12.11
C ASN A 13 18.44 26.62 -10.99
N PRO A 14 18.30 27.83 -10.43
CA PRO A 14 17.41 28.07 -9.30
C PRO A 14 15.95 27.79 -9.67
N THR A 15 15.26 27.04 -8.84
CA THR A 15 13.82 26.76 -8.98
C THR A 15 13.00 27.43 -7.89
N ARG A 16 13.60 27.76 -6.75
CA ARG A 16 12.92 28.46 -5.65
C ARG A 16 12.52 29.86 -6.07
N LEU A 17 11.31 30.26 -5.71
CA LEU A 17 10.74 31.53 -6.14
C LEU A 17 11.66 32.73 -5.88
N ILE A 18 12.22 32.84 -4.67
CA ILE A 18 13.11 33.92 -4.30
C ILE A 18 14.36 33.96 -5.19
N ASP A 19 14.95 32.81 -5.47
CA ASP A 19 16.17 32.69 -6.24
C ASP A 19 15.91 32.96 -7.74
N VAL A 20 14.76 32.51 -8.24
CA VAL A 20 14.29 32.86 -9.58
C VAL A 20 14.11 34.36 -9.71
N LEU A 21 13.43 35.01 -8.76
CA LEU A 21 13.26 36.48 -8.76
C LEU A 21 14.57 37.26 -8.65
N ARG A 22 15.54 36.72 -7.89
CA ARG A 22 16.90 37.32 -7.79
C ARG A 22 17.71 37.17 -9.07
N SER A 23 17.40 36.16 -9.90
CA SER A 23 18.07 35.98 -11.19
C SER A 23 17.53 36.90 -12.28
N LEU A 24 16.36 37.53 -12.07
CA LEU A 24 15.76 38.44 -13.04
C LEU A 24 16.53 39.77 -13.09
N PRO A 25 16.71 40.36 -14.27
CA PRO A 25 17.18 41.74 -14.41
C PRO A 25 16.26 42.69 -13.63
N LYS A 26 16.86 43.74 -13.06
CA LYS A 26 16.11 44.72 -12.25
C LYS A 26 14.91 45.31 -12.99
N ALA A 27 15.07 45.62 -14.29
CA ALA A 27 14.00 46.16 -15.12
C ALA A 27 12.83 45.18 -15.29
N GLU A 28 13.12 43.88 -15.38
CA GLU A 28 12.06 42.84 -15.48
C GLU A 28 11.35 42.67 -14.15
N LEU A 29 12.06 42.69 -13.03
CA LEU A 29 11.48 42.64 -11.68
C LEU A 29 10.54 43.84 -11.43
N GLU A 30 10.97 45.05 -11.80
CA GLU A 30 10.15 46.27 -11.70
C GLU A 30 8.93 46.22 -12.64
N SER A 31 9.09 45.75 -13.86
CA SER A 31 7.99 45.52 -14.80
C SER A 31 6.97 44.48 -14.27
N LEU A 32 7.47 43.39 -13.68
CA LEU A 32 6.58 42.39 -13.05
C LEU A 32 5.84 43.02 -11.86
N ALA A 33 6.52 43.76 -11.00
CA ALA A 33 5.90 44.46 -9.88
C ALA A 33 4.76 45.37 -10.34
N GLN A 34 4.98 46.16 -11.38
CA GLN A 34 3.99 47.05 -11.96
C GLN A 34 2.75 46.27 -12.48
N ARG A 35 2.97 45.14 -13.21
CA ARG A 35 1.89 44.32 -13.77
C ARG A 35 1.00 43.71 -12.69
N ILE A 36 1.57 43.28 -11.57
CA ILE A 36 0.80 42.65 -10.46
C ILE A 36 0.34 43.67 -9.42
N GLY A 37 0.56 44.96 -9.66
CA GLY A 37 0.17 46.01 -8.72
C GLY A 37 0.92 45.95 -7.37
N ALA A 38 2.17 45.49 -7.38
CA ALA A 38 3.01 45.45 -6.20
C ALA A 38 3.95 46.66 -6.14
N SER A 39 4.11 47.26 -4.96
CA SER A 39 5.12 48.30 -4.69
C SER A 39 6.29 47.69 -3.92
N ILE A 40 7.51 47.94 -4.37
CA ILE A 40 8.73 47.54 -3.66
C ILE A 40 9.13 48.73 -2.74
N ASP A 41 8.99 48.54 -1.44
CA ASP A 41 9.40 49.51 -0.46
C ASP A 41 10.89 49.34 -0.11
N ARG A 42 11.69 50.36 -0.42
CA ARG A 42 13.14 50.36 -0.16
C ARG A 42 13.51 50.54 1.32
N ASN A 43 12.54 50.91 2.16
CA ASN A 43 12.76 51.09 3.59
C ASN A 43 12.57 49.79 4.40
N LEU A 44 12.03 48.74 3.78
CA LEU A 44 11.88 47.47 4.44
C LEU A 44 13.20 46.68 4.47
N ARG A 45 13.39 45.89 5.56
CA ARG A 45 14.57 45.00 5.68
C ARG A 45 14.62 43.89 4.62
N ALA A 46 13.45 43.50 4.10
CA ALA A 46 13.37 42.51 3.03
C ALA A 46 13.74 43.13 1.68
N ASP A 47 14.60 42.47 0.93
CA ASP A 47 14.96 42.91 -0.44
C ASP A 47 13.75 42.85 -1.40
N GLY A 48 13.84 43.51 -2.54
CA GLY A 48 12.77 43.56 -3.54
C GLY A 48 12.26 42.17 -3.97
N PRO A 49 13.15 41.21 -4.32
CA PRO A 49 12.75 39.85 -4.62
C PRO A 49 11.94 39.16 -3.52
N MET A 50 12.31 39.33 -2.25
CA MET A 50 11.58 38.78 -1.11
C MET A 50 10.20 39.43 -0.96
N GLN A 51 10.08 40.72 -1.12
CA GLN A 51 8.80 41.43 -1.08
C GLN A 51 7.88 40.93 -2.20
N MET A 52 8.42 40.78 -3.40
CA MET A 52 7.72 40.22 -4.55
C MET A 52 7.28 38.80 -4.31
N ALA A 53 8.17 37.93 -3.79
CA ALA A 53 7.82 36.55 -3.48
C ALA A 53 6.63 36.45 -2.51
N ARG A 54 6.66 37.26 -1.44
CA ARG A 54 5.54 37.34 -0.47
C ARG A 54 4.23 37.76 -1.12
N LYS A 55 4.26 38.66 -2.07
CA LYS A 55 3.07 39.12 -2.80
C LYS A 55 2.56 38.02 -3.75
N LEU A 56 3.45 37.42 -4.52
CA LEU A 56 3.12 36.42 -5.51
C LEU A 56 2.48 35.16 -4.89
N VAL A 57 2.99 34.65 -3.76
CA VAL A 57 2.40 33.47 -3.09
C VAL A 57 1.03 33.74 -2.47
N THR A 58 0.56 34.98 -2.41
CA THR A 58 -0.77 35.34 -1.92
C THR A 58 -1.78 35.59 -3.03
N MET A 59 -1.41 35.36 -4.30
CA MET A 59 -2.29 35.59 -5.43
C MET A 59 -3.49 34.64 -5.42
N VAL A 60 -4.65 35.16 -5.79
CA VAL A 60 -5.92 34.41 -5.77
C VAL A 60 -5.92 33.31 -6.82
N GLU A 61 -5.23 33.50 -7.95
CA GLU A 61 -5.09 32.54 -9.05
C GLU A 61 -4.42 31.23 -8.63
N LEU A 62 -3.61 31.23 -7.59
CA LEU A 62 -3.04 30.01 -7.02
C LEU A 62 -4.08 29.13 -6.31
N ARG A 63 -5.17 29.72 -5.82
CA ARG A 63 -6.26 29.00 -5.15
C ARG A 63 -7.45 28.72 -6.07
N ASP A 64 -7.59 29.54 -7.10
CA ASP A 64 -8.67 29.47 -8.09
C ASP A 64 -8.12 29.59 -9.51
N THR A 65 -7.69 28.47 -10.05
CA THR A 65 -7.10 28.38 -11.40
C THR A 65 -8.11 28.63 -12.52
N SER A 66 -9.43 28.65 -12.23
CA SER A 66 -10.45 28.96 -13.24
C SER A 66 -10.29 30.38 -13.79
N ARG A 67 -9.74 31.30 -13.00
CA ARG A 67 -9.44 32.70 -13.39
C ARG A 67 -8.33 32.83 -14.45
N LEU A 68 -7.58 31.76 -14.70
CA LEU A 68 -6.51 31.75 -15.71
C LEU A 68 -7.02 31.46 -17.10
N GLY A 69 -8.24 30.90 -17.23
CA GLY A 69 -8.75 30.33 -18.46
C GLY A 69 -8.24 28.92 -18.74
N THR A 70 -8.93 28.20 -19.62
CA THR A 70 -8.73 26.75 -19.80
C THR A 70 -7.32 26.39 -20.30
N ALA A 71 -6.81 27.08 -21.31
CA ALA A 71 -5.52 26.73 -21.93
C ALA A 71 -4.30 27.05 -21.02
N PRO A 72 -4.20 28.22 -20.34
CA PRO A 72 -3.18 28.45 -19.34
C PRO A 72 -3.26 27.47 -18.14
N ALA A 73 -4.47 27.13 -17.68
CA ALA A 73 -4.64 26.15 -16.60
C ALA A 73 -4.14 24.75 -17.00
N GLN A 74 -4.33 24.34 -18.27
CA GLN A 74 -3.77 23.09 -18.78
C GLN A 74 -2.23 23.11 -18.83
N LEU A 75 -1.61 24.22 -19.21
CA LEU A 75 -0.14 24.35 -19.18
C LEU A 75 0.37 24.28 -17.74
N LEU A 76 -0.32 24.94 -16.81
CA LEU A 76 0.01 24.89 -15.37
C LEU A 76 -0.07 23.46 -14.84
N ARG A 77 -1.12 22.70 -15.19
CA ARG A 77 -1.26 21.29 -14.84
C ARG A 77 -0.08 20.46 -15.35
N ARG A 78 0.29 20.59 -16.62
CA ARG A 78 1.45 19.88 -17.19
C ARG A 78 2.76 20.22 -16.46
N LEU A 79 2.94 21.46 -16.04
CA LEU A 79 4.10 21.87 -15.25
C LEU A 79 4.10 21.20 -13.88
N VAL A 80 2.96 21.09 -13.23
CA VAL A 80 2.85 20.40 -11.94
C VAL A 80 3.13 18.90 -12.10
N GLU A 81 2.55 18.25 -13.12
CA GLU A 81 2.82 16.83 -13.44
C GLU A 81 4.32 16.57 -13.74
N ALA A 82 5.01 17.57 -14.30
CA ALA A 82 6.45 17.53 -14.53
C ALA A 82 7.30 17.92 -13.30
N GLY A 83 6.72 18.07 -12.12
CA GLY A 83 7.44 18.46 -10.90
C GLY A 83 7.87 19.93 -10.84
N GLY A 84 7.23 20.79 -11.61
CA GLY A 84 7.48 22.24 -11.63
C GLY A 84 8.46 22.71 -12.71
N VAL A 85 9.11 21.81 -13.45
CA VAL A 85 10.07 22.16 -14.51
C VAL A 85 9.74 21.41 -15.78
N LEU A 86 9.51 22.13 -16.88
CA LEU A 86 9.18 21.57 -18.19
C LEU A 86 10.08 22.12 -19.26
N GLN A 87 10.75 21.26 -20.02
CA GLN A 87 11.54 21.66 -21.18
C GLN A 87 10.70 21.66 -22.44
N VAL A 88 10.74 22.77 -23.18
CA VAL A 88 10.02 22.95 -24.45
C VAL A 88 10.95 23.49 -25.52
N ARG A 89 10.71 23.14 -26.77
CA ARG A 89 11.47 23.67 -27.93
C ARG A 89 10.95 25.02 -28.41
N VAL A 90 9.66 25.25 -28.20
CA VAL A 90 8.98 26.48 -28.62
C VAL A 90 8.15 27.00 -27.48
N VAL A 91 8.16 28.29 -27.26
CA VAL A 91 7.34 28.96 -26.24
C VAL A 91 5.86 28.76 -26.58
N PRO A 92 5.07 28.10 -25.74
CA PRO A 92 3.65 27.98 -26.00
C PRO A 92 2.96 29.34 -25.82
N PRO A 93 2.01 29.71 -26.70
CA PRO A 93 1.27 30.97 -26.57
C PRO A 93 0.54 31.12 -25.23
N THR A 94 0.17 30.00 -24.64
CA THR A 94 -0.49 29.91 -23.32
C THR A 94 0.40 30.30 -22.15
N LEU A 95 1.70 30.50 -22.37
CA LEU A 95 2.65 30.93 -21.34
C LEU A 95 2.46 32.41 -20.97
N GLU A 96 2.14 33.26 -21.94
CA GLU A 96 2.09 34.72 -21.74
C GLU A 96 1.21 35.14 -20.55
N PRO A 97 -0.05 34.66 -20.40
CA PRO A 97 -0.88 35.00 -19.26
C PRO A 97 -0.30 34.56 -17.91
N LEU A 98 0.44 33.45 -17.88
CA LEU A 98 1.09 32.93 -16.66
C LEU A 98 2.35 33.71 -16.31
N ALA A 99 3.18 34.01 -17.31
CA ALA A 99 4.40 34.80 -17.14
C ALA A 99 4.08 36.26 -16.78
N ALA A 100 3.05 36.85 -17.38
CA ALA A 100 2.61 38.20 -17.04
C ALA A 100 2.21 38.35 -15.56
N ARG A 101 1.70 37.27 -14.96
CA ARG A 101 1.35 37.20 -13.51
C ARG A 101 2.49 36.72 -12.62
N GLY A 102 3.65 36.36 -13.18
CA GLY A 102 4.78 35.83 -12.41
C GLY A 102 4.54 34.43 -11.84
N LEU A 103 3.62 33.65 -12.43
CA LEU A 103 3.34 32.27 -12.01
C LEU A 103 4.32 31.28 -12.64
N VAL A 104 4.73 31.52 -13.91
CA VAL A 104 5.68 30.68 -14.63
C VAL A 104 6.79 31.56 -15.20
N PHE A 105 8.01 31.12 -15.06
CA PHE A 105 9.20 31.78 -15.56
C PHE A 105 9.80 30.97 -16.70
N ALA A 106 10.24 31.65 -17.77
CA ALA A 106 10.91 31.01 -18.90
C ALA A 106 12.39 31.41 -18.91
N ARG A 107 13.27 30.46 -19.12
CA ARG A 107 14.72 30.71 -19.26
C ARG A 107 15.32 29.80 -20.33
N MET A 108 16.42 30.25 -20.94
CA MET A 108 17.17 29.42 -21.87
C MET A 108 17.98 28.37 -21.11
N HIS A 109 17.89 27.12 -21.55
CA HIS A 109 18.69 26.02 -21.04
C HIS A 109 19.93 25.80 -21.92
N GLU A 110 20.99 25.22 -21.37
CA GLU A 110 22.28 24.98 -22.08
C GLU A 110 22.11 24.13 -23.36
N SER A 111 21.07 23.28 -23.41
CA SER A 111 20.72 22.45 -24.57
C SER A 111 19.96 23.20 -25.68
N ASN A 112 19.93 24.52 -25.68
CA ASN A 112 19.15 25.36 -26.58
C ASN A 112 17.63 25.11 -26.54
N CYS A 113 17.13 24.54 -25.44
CA CYS A 113 15.72 24.41 -25.10
C CYS A 113 15.28 25.53 -24.15
N ILE A 114 14.00 25.80 -24.12
CA ILE A 114 13.39 26.74 -23.19
C ILE A 114 12.91 25.92 -21.98
N GLU A 115 13.35 26.32 -20.82
CA GLU A 115 12.91 25.72 -19.57
C GLU A 115 11.83 26.60 -18.95
N LEU A 116 10.65 26.04 -18.74
CA LEU A 116 9.54 26.66 -18.03
C LEU A 116 9.61 26.24 -16.58
N VAL A 117 9.61 27.19 -15.67
CA VAL A 117 9.76 26.96 -14.21
C VAL A 117 8.52 27.46 -13.50
N LEU A 118 7.85 26.57 -12.81
CA LEU A 118 6.81 26.84 -11.83
C LEU A 118 7.42 26.64 -10.44
N PRO A 119 7.68 27.70 -9.68
CA PRO A 119 8.31 27.57 -8.37
C PRO A 119 7.58 26.65 -7.41
N PRO A 120 8.30 25.87 -6.57
CA PRO A 120 7.69 24.96 -5.59
C PRO A 120 6.72 25.64 -4.63
N ALA A 121 6.95 26.91 -4.27
CA ALA A 121 6.03 27.69 -3.45
C ALA A 121 4.60 27.78 -4.04
N TYR A 122 4.46 27.64 -5.35
CA TYR A 122 3.14 27.61 -6.00
C TYR A 122 2.57 26.20 -6.06
N LEU A 123 3.43 25.20 -6.30
CA LEU A 123 3.01 23.79 -6.41
C LEU A 123 2.14 23.35 -5.24
N VAL A 124 2.58 23.65 -4.01
CA VAL A 124 1.90 23.25 -2.77
C VAL A 124 0.62 24.04 -2.48
N GLN A 125 0.33 25.09 -3.24
CA GLN A 125 -0.85 25.92 -3.05
C GLN A 125 -1.95 25.67 -4.09
N LEU A 126 -1.57 25.10 -5.23
CA LEU A 126 -2.52 24.81 -6.30
C LEU A 126 -3.54 23.76 -5.85
N PRO A 127 -4.83 23.94 -6.19
CA PRO A 127 -5.85 22.96 -5.88
C PRO A 127 -5.54 21.62 -6.55
N MET A 128 -6.07 20.55 -6.00
CA MET A 128 -6.03 19.22 -6.61
C MET A 128 -6.89 19.23 -7.88
N TRP A 129 -6.45 18.56 -8.94
CA TRP A 129 -7.22 18.42 -10.18
C TRP A 129 -7.71 17.00 -10.38
N GLU A 130 -8.64 16.83 -11.26
CA GLU A 130 -9.20 15.52 -11.63
C GLU A 130 -8.12 14.61 -12.22
N GLY A 131 -7.98 13.39 -11.64
CA GLY A 131 -6.99 12.41 -12.03
C GLY A 131 -5.62 12.53 -11.33
N GLU A 132 -5.44 13.52 -10.44
CA GLU A 132 -4.28 13.56 -9.56
C GLU A 132 -4.41 12.51 -8.46
N ASP A 133 -3.27 11.91 -8.07
CA ASP A 133 -3.24 11.01 -6.92
C ASP A 133 -3.57 11.76 -5.62
N PRO A 134 -4.71 11.48 -4.98
CA PRO A 134 -5.10 12.16 -3.75
C PRO A 134 -4.19 11.84 -2.56
N ARG A 135 -3.40 10.77 -2.64
CA ARG A 135 -2.41 10.38 -1.64
C ARG A 135 -0.99 10.82 -2.00
N GLY A 136 -0.80 11.45 -3.14
CA GLY A 136 0.48 12.05 -3.53
C GLY A 136 0.89 13.17 -2.56
N ILE A 137 2.19 13.29 -2.30
CA ILE A 137 2.72 14.23 -1.30
C ILE A 137 2.30 15.68 -1.58
N ARG A 138 2.22 16.07 -2.87
CA ARG A 138 1.76 17.40 -3.27
C ARG A 138 0.31 17.64 -2.86
N ALA A 139 -0.57 16.69 -3.21
CA ALA A 139 -2.00 16.77 -2.92
C ALA A 139 -2.27 16.81 -1.42
N LEU A 140 -1.55 15.98 -0.64
CA LEU A 140 -1.65 15.95 0.82
C LEU A 140 -1.16 17.24 1.46
N LEU A 141 -0.04 17.80 0.99
CA LEU A 141 0.46 19.10 1.47
C LEU A 141 -0.52 20.24 1.16
N ALA A 142 -1.10 20.26 -0.04
CA ALA A 142 -2.08 21.28 -0.41
C ALA A 142 -3.37 21.24 0.44
N GLN A 143 -3.74 20.06 0.92
CA GLN A 143 -4.92 19.83 1.77
C GLN A 143 -4.64 19.94 3.28
N SER A 144 -3.36 19.89 3.68
CA SER A 144 -2.97 19.91 5.09
C SER A 144 -3.21 21.28 5.72
N SER A 145 -3.35 21.29 7.05
CA SER A 145 -3.51 22.52 7.81
C SER A 145 -2.28 23.41 7.74
N ALA A 146 -2.46 24.71 7.93
CA ALA A 146 -1.34 25.66 8.00
C ALA A 146 -0.34 25.31 9.13
N GLU A 147 -0.81 24.68 10.22
CA GLU A 147 0.06 24.22 11.31
C GLU A 147 0.94 23.04 10.86
N THR A 148 0.37 22.08 10.16
CA THR A 148 1.12 20.95 9.58
C THR A 148 2.15 21.42 8.57
N GLN A 149 1.74 22.30 7.64
CA GLN A 149 2.66 22.90 6.67
C GLN A 149 3.80 23.68 7.36
N ALA A 150 3.49 24.43 8.42
CA ALA A 150 4.50 25.16 9.19
C ALA A 150 5.46 24.22 9.95
N ALA A 151 4.96 23.11 10.49
CA ALA A 151 5.77 22.10 11.16
C ALA A 151 6.76 21.44 10.17
N ILE A 152 6.27 21.05 8.99
CA ILE A 152 7.09 20.48 7.92
C ILE A 152 8.14 21.49 7.44
N ALA A 153 7.73 22.70 7.12
CA ALA A 153 8.63 23.76 6.68
C ALA A 153 9.72 24.07 7.74
N SER A 154 9.36 24.09 9.02
CA SER A 154 10.31 24.34 10.13
C SER A 154 11.33 23.21 10.27
N HIS A 155 10.92 21.98 10.06
CA HIS A 155 11.82 20.82 10.14
C HIS A 155 12.94 20.92 9.10
N TYR A 156 12.60 21.12 7.83
CA TYR A 156 13.56 21.16 6.74
C TYR A 156 14.37 22.46 6.68
N ALA A 157 13.79 23.58 7.10
CA ALA A 157 14.52 24.85 7.21
C ALA A 157 15.44 24.94 8.44
N GLY A 158 15.33 24.01 9.41
CA GLY A 158 16.09 24.04 10.67
C GLY A 158 15.77 25.25 11.56
N ARG A 159 14.69 25.98 11.28
CA ARG A 159 14.25 27.20 12.00
C ARG A 159 12.73 27.33 11.92
N PRO A 160 12.11 28.09 12.84
CA PRO A 160 10.68 28.33 12.79
C PRO A 160 10.24 28.92 11.43
N ALA A 161 9.22 28.35 10.83
CA ALA A 161 8.70 28.82 9.56
C ALA A 161 8.08 30.21 9.70
N THR A 162 8.39 31.10 8.78
CA THR A 162 7.85 32.46 8.74
C THR A 162 6.77 32.57 7.67
N HIS A 163 5.73 33.37 7.93
CA HIS A 163 4.72 33.65 6.92
C HIS A 163 5.25 34.47 5.74
N PRO A 164 4.78 34.20 4.53
CA PRO A 164 3.86 33.14 4.11
C PRO A 164 4.55 31.77 4.06
N ILE A 165 3.90 30.73 4.63
CA ILE A 165 4.45 29.39 4.84
C ILE A 165 4.91 28.72 3.52
N ALA A 166 4.27 29.04 2.40
CA ALA A 166 4.64 28.49 1.10
C ALA A 166 6.12 28.72 0.72
N LEU A 167 6.73 29.82 1.16
CA LEU A 167 8.14 30.12 0.87
C LEU A 167 9.12 29.18 1.61
N PRO A 168 9.06 29.01 2.94
CA PRO A 168 9.92 28.06 3.62
C PRO A 168 9.56 26.59 3.28
N LEU A 169 8.35 26.29 2.81
CA LEU A 169 7.94 24.94 2.39
C LEU A 169 8.68 24.47 1.11
N GLU A 170 9.26 25.39 0.32
CA GLU A 170 10.12 25.05 -0.82
C GLU A 170 11.33 24.19 -0.42
N GLU A 171 11.85 24.35 0.82
CA GLU A 171 12.97 23.54 1.32
C GLU A 171 12.52 22.10 1.58
N ALA A 172 11.35 21.93 2.17
CA ALA A 172 10.73 20.62 2.33
C ALA A 172 10.48 19.94 0.98
N TRP A 173 9.92 20.67 0.02
CA TRP A 173 9.64 20.14 -1.31
C TRP A 173 10.89 19.60 -2.02
N SER A 174 12.03 20.25 -1.87
CA SER A 174 13.29 19.79 -2.49
C SER A 174 13.74 18.40 -1.99
N VAL A 175 13.33 17.99 -0.80
CA VAL A 175 13.61 16.67 -0.24
C VAL A 175 12.47 15.70 -0.56
N LEU A 176 11.25 16.10 -0.30
CA LEU A 176 10.07 15.25 -0.40
C LEU A 176 9.72 14.84 -1.85
N SER A 177 10.04 15.70 -2.84
CA SER A 177 9.82 15.38 -4.26
C SER A 177 10.97 14.61 -4.91
N ASN A 178 12.09 14.44 -4.22
CA ASN A 178 13.25 13.71 -4.74
C ASN A 178 13.34 12.33 -4.09
N PRO A 179 13.14 11.23 -4.84
CA PRO A 179 13.14 9.87 -4.27
C PRO A 179 14.42 9.51 -3.51
N GLU A 180 15.62 9.95 -4.00
CA GLU A 180 16.88 9.66 -3.33
C GLU A 180 17.05 10.46 -2.03
N ALA A 181 16.61 11.71 -2.03
CA ALA A 181 16.65 12.55 -0.83
C ALA A 181 15.65 12.05 0.21
N LEU A 182 14.46 11.67 -0.22
CA LEU A 182 13.41 11.11 0.63
C LEU A 182 13.85 9.76 1.22
N ALA A 183 14.47 8.88 0.45
CA ALA A 183 15.01 7.62 0.94
C ALA A 183 16.09 7.85 2.02
N ARG A 184 16.98 8.82 1.81
CA ARG A 184 17.97 9.21 2.83
C ARG A 184 17.32 9.75 4.09
N GLU A 185 16.27 10.54 3.96
CA GLU A 185 15.52 11.06 5.11
C GLU A 185 14.83 9.93 5.88
N ILE A 186 14.22 8.96 5.19
CA ILE A 186 13.64 7.74 5.79
C ILE A 186 14.72 6.93 6.54
N ALA A 187 15.92 6.82 5.99
CA ALA A 187 17.03 6.11 6.63
C ALA A 187 17.52 6.78 7.93
N THR A 188 17.21 8.06 8.17
CA THR A 188 17.56 8.78 9.42
C THR A 188 16.56 8.52 10.56
N LEU A 189 15.46 7.84 10.30
CA LEU A 189 14.44 7.56 11.31
C LEU A 189 15.00 6.69 12.42
N SER A 190 14.63 7.02 13.66
CA SER A 190 14.87 6.13 14.80
C SER A 190 14.12 4.81 14.65
N SER A 191 14.56 3.77 15.35
CA SER A 191 13.89 2.46 15.32
C SER A 191 12.41 2.54 15.74
N THR A 192 12.04 3.50 16.58
CA THR A 192 10.66 3.71 17.02
C THR A 192 9.82 4.40 15.96
N GLU A 193 10.36 5.46 15.34
CA GLU A 193 9.71 6.15 14.21
C GLU A 193 9.53 5.19 13.03
N ARG A 194 10.55 4.41 12.72
CA ARG A 194 10.48 3.42 11.64
C ARG A 194 9.42 2.36 11.92
N ARG A 195 9.36 1.78 13.11
CA ARG A 195 8.33 0.80 13.48
C ARG A 195 6.92 1.35 13.37
N LEU A 196 6.69 2.60 13.80
CA LEU A 196 5.39 3.23 13.66
C LEU A 196 5.03 3.42 12.18
N LEU A 197 5.94 3.93 11.39
CA LEU A 197 5.74 4.14 9.94
C LEU A 197 5.46 2.82 9.21
N ASP A 198 6.23 1.76 9.50
CA ASP A 198 6.02 0.42 8.94
C ASP A 198 4.67 -0.17 9.37
N SER A 199 4.24 0.09 10.62
CA SER A 199 2.93 -0.36 11.11
C SER A 199 1.78 0.30 10.34
N VAL A 200 1.84 1.61 10.11
CA VAL A 200 0.82 2.33 9.33
C VAL A 200 0.86 1.91 7.86
N TYR A 201 2.05 1.67 7.30
CA TYR A 201 2.20 1.15 5.94
C TYR A 201 1.49 -0.20 5.77
N GLN A 202 1.64 -1.11 6.74
CA GLN A 202 1.01 -2.43 6.70
C GLN A 202 -0.51 -2.38 6.90
N GLU A 203 -1.04 -1.33 7.51
CA GLU A 203 -2.48 -1.08 7.62
C GLU A 203 -3.09 -0.43 6.38
N GLY A 204 -2.33 -0.30 5.28
CA GLY A 204 -2.81 0.24 4.01
C GLY A 204 -2.48 1.72 3.82
N CYS A 205 -1.44 2.21 4.48
CA CYS A 205 -0.95 3.60 4.40
C CYS A 205 -1.93 4.65 4.94
N GLU A 206 -2.91 4.24 5.72
CA GLU A 206 -3.90 5.13 6.32
C GLU A 206 -4.31 4.59 7.69
N VAL A 207 -4.44 5.48 8.68
CA VAL A 207 -4.81 5.14 10.05
C VAL A 207 -5.62 6.25 10.67
N ASP A 208 -6.62 5.89 11.46
CA ASP A 208 -7.35 6.88 12.27
C ASP A 208 -6.46 7.43 13.39
N THR A 209 -6.66 8.70 13.74
CA THR A 209 -5.85 9.37 14.78
C THR A 209 -5.91 8.63 16.13
N GLU A 210 -7.05 8.03 16.48
CA GLU A 210 -7.18 7.22 17.70
C GLU A 210 -6.32 5.96 17.66
N GLU A 211 -6.35 5.27 16.54
CA GLU A 211 -5.54 4.08 16.31
C GLU A 211 -4.05 4.40 16.28
N LEU A 212 -3.68 5.56 15.73
CA LEU A 212 -2.30 6.03 15.74
C LEU A 212 -1.79 6.23 17.17
N LEU A 213 -2.59 6.81 18.05
CA LEU A 213 -2.24 6.98 19.47
C LEU A 213 -2.07 5.64 20.19
N ASP A 214 -2.90 4.64 19.87
CA ASP A 214 -2.76 3.28 20.39
C ASP A 214 -1.47 2.61 19.91
N LEU A 215 -1.09 2.84 18.65
CA LEU A 215 0.17 2.34 18.07
C LEU A 215 1.40 2.95 18.75
N GLU A 216 1.34 4.22 19.12
CA GLU A 216 2.41 4.90 19.85
C GLU A 216 2.54 4.46 21.30
N ARG A 217 1.54 3.74 21.83
CA ARG A 217 1.42 3.43 23.28
C ARG A 217 1.50 4.69 24.15
N GLU A 218 1.06 5.81 23.63
CA GLU A 218 0.90 7.02 24.42
C GLU A 218 -0.33 6.88 25.33
N PRO A 219 -0.25 7.26 26.62
CA PRO A 219 -1.42 7.30 27.47
C PRO A 219 -2.44 8.28 26.86
N LEU A 220 -3.71 7.85 26.81
CA LEU A 220 -4.83 8.69 26.39
C LEU A 220 -4.81 9.99 27.22
N ARG A 221 -4.31 11.05 26.62
CA ARG A 221 -4.42 12.38 27.21
C ARG A 221 -5.84 12.87 26.93
N LEU A 222 -6.48 13.42 27.97
CA LEU A 222 -7.80 14.06 27.86
C LEU A 222 -7.81 14.97 26.63
N ARG A 223 -8.61 14.60 25.64
CA ARG A 223 -8.77 15.36 24.41
C ARG A 223 -9.48 16.65 24.71
N ASN A 224 -8.97 17.76 24.26
CA ASN A 224 -9.76 18.97 24.15
C ASN A 224 -10.89 18.70 23.13
N ALA A 225 -12.06 19.28 23.36
CA ALA A 225 -13.29 19.08 22.59
C ALA A 225 -13.20 19.39 21.08
N THR A 226 -12.05 19.80 20.59
CA THR A 226 -11.77 20.21 19.19
C THR A 226 -11.05 19.15 18.36
N GLY A 227 -10.92 17.91 18.85
CA GLY A 227 -10.16 16.87 18.16
C GLY A 227 -8.67 16.86 18.57
N ALA A 228 -8.15 15.69 18.96
CA ALA A 228 -6.77 15.59 19.42
C ALA A 228 -5.81 15.72 18.25
N ALA A 229 -5.07 16.81 18.21
CA ALA A 229 -3.79 16.77 17.56
C ALA A 229 -2.88 15.82 18.38
N PRO A 230 -2.12 14.93 17.74
CA PRO A 230 -1.10 14.14 18.43
C PRO A 230 -0.19 15.05 19.24
N SER A 231 0.34 14.52 20.36
CA SER A 231 1.26 15.30 21.18
C SER A 231 2.40 15.82 20.32
N ARG A 232 2.69 17.13 20.35
CA ARG A 232 3.84 17.74 19.64
C ARG A 232 5.20 17.16 20.06
N ARG A 233 5.22 16.16 20.95
CA ARG A 233 6.39 15.43 21.41
C ARG A 233 6.33 13.93 21.07
N GLY A 234 5.23 13.45 20.48
CA GLY A 234 5.05 12.05 20.10
C GLY A 234 5.86 11.64 18.87
N VAL A 235 5.97 10.34 18.67
CA VAL A 235 6.64 9.73 17.51
C VAL A 235 5.89 10.09 16.22
N SER A 236 4.55 10.08 16.25
CA SER A 236 3.70 10.51 15.13
C SER A 236 3.99 11.94 14.71
N PHE A 237 4.11 12.87 15.68
CA PHE A 237 4.45 14.26 15.36
C PHE A 237 5.84 14.39 14.72
N SER A 238 6.78 13.52 15.10
CA SER A 238 8.09 13.48 14.42
C SER A 238 7.96 13.06 12.95
N LEU A 239 7.10 12.10 12.64
CA LEU A 239 6.79 11.68 11.26
C LEU A 239 5.99 12.74 10.50
N GLU A 240 5.05 13.42 11.16
CA GLU A 240 4.26 14.51 10.57
C GLU A 240 5.16 15.66 10.10
N ARG A 241 6.03 16.18 10.98
CA ARG A 241 6.94 17.28 10.63
C ARG A 241 7.95 16.91 9.54
N ARG A 242 8.20 15.63 9.32
CA ARG A 242 9.00 15.11 8.20
C ARG A 242 8.20 14.93 6.92
N GLY A 243 6.87 15.12 6.95
CA GLY A 243 5.98 14.87 5.82
C GLY A 243 5.83 13.40 5.42
N MET A 244 6.18 12.47 6.33
CA MET A 244 6.08 11.02 6.10
C MET A 244 4.75 10.44 6.55
N LEU A 245 4.04 11.14 7.44
CA LEU A 245 2.71 10.81 7.92
C LEU A 245 1.92 12.11 8.02
N ILE A 246 1.03 12.36 7.06
CA ILE A 246 0.34 13.65 6.95
C ILE A 246 -1.08 13.54 7.52
N PRO A 247 -1.44 14.38 8.51
CA PRO A 247 -2.78 14.44 9.04
C PRO A 247 -3.75 15.03 8.02
N VAL A 248 -4.85 14.35 7.77
CA VAL A 248 -5.95 14.77 6.88
C VAL A 248 -7.23 14.83 7.70
N HIS A 249 -7.97 15.93 7.53
CA HIS A 249 -9.25 16.09 8.22
C HIS A 249 -10.27 15.04 7.74
N PRO A 250 -11.15 14.48 8.63
CA PRO A 250 -11.34 14.94 10.00
C PRO A 250 -10.44 14.29 11.06
N ASN A 251 -9.95 13.08 10.91
CA ASN A 251 -9.20 12.40 11.97
C ASN A 251 -8.33 11.25 11.41
N ARG A 252 -7.70 11.46 10.27
CA ARG A 252 -6.89 10.45 9.60
C ARG A 252 -5.47 10.90 9.39
N HIS A 253 -4.56 9.94 9.38
CA HIS A 253 -3.16 10.14 9.01
C HIS A 253 -2.85 9.25 7.82
N ILE A 254 -2.20 9.80 6.81
CA ILE A 254 -1.90 9.13 5.54
C ILE A 254 -0.40 9.15 5.29
N ILE A 255 0.15 8.00 4.92
CA ILE A 255 1.49 7.91 4.35
C ILE A 255 1.41 8.31 2.88
N PRO A 256 2.16 9.34 2.42
CA PRO A 256 2.20 9.71 1.00
C PRO A 256 2.63 8.55 0.10
N THR A 257 2.10 8.51 -1.11
CA THR A 257 2.38 7.45 -2.10
C THR A 257 3.88 7.32 -2.37
N GLU A 258 4.61 8.41 -2.43
CA GLU A 258 6.06 8.44 -2.65
C GLU A 258 6.83 7.80 -1.48
N VAL A 259 6.40 8.04 -0.24
CA VAL A 259 6.98 7.41 0.96
C VAL A 259 6.64 5.92 0.97
N ALA A 260 5.40 5.57 0.69
CA ALA A 260 4.94 4.18 0.61
C ALA A 260 5.71 3.38 -0.44
N ALA A 261 6.02 3.98 -1.59
CA ALA A 261 6.80 3.34 -2.65
C ALA A 261 8.22 2.97 -2.20
N ILE A 262 8.89 3.83 -1.42
CA ILE A 262 10.23 3.55 -0.89
C ILE A 262 10.18 2.43 0.14
N ILE A 263 9.24 2.48 1.09
CA ILE A 263 9.05 1.43 2.09
C ILE A 263 8.75 0.08 1.41
N GLY A 264 7.87 0.08 0.41
CA GLY A 264 7.53 -1.12 -0.36
C GLY A 264 8.72 -1.71 -1.12
N ALA A 265 9.60 -0.89 -1.67
CA ALA A 265 10.81 -1.34 -2.34
C ALA A 265 11.80 -2.02 -1.37
N GLU A 266 11.98 -1.47 -0.16
CA GLU A 266 12.80 -2.06 0.90
C GLU A 266 12.19 -3.37 1.41
N ASP A 267 10.87 -3.43 1.57
CA ASP A 267 10.15 -4.63 1.98
C ASP A 267 10.33 -5.78 0.96
N VAL A 268 10.20 -5.50 -0.34
CA VAL A 268 10.48 -6.46 -1.41
C VAL A 268 11.93 -6.97 -1.34
N SER A 269 12.90 -6.10 -1.07
CA SER A 269 14.31 -6.50 -0.92
C SER A 269 14.52 -7.41 0.29
N SER A 270 13.89 -7.07 1.43
CA SER A 270 13.94 -7.90 2.65
C SER A 270 13.31 -9.28 2.42
N ARG A 271 12.17 -9.35 1.74
CA ARG A 271 11.52 -10.62 1.38
C ARG A 271 12.39 -11.50 0.51
N LYS A 272 13.09 -10.93 -0.49
CA LYS A 272 14.03 -11.70 -1.33
C LYS A 272 15.14 -12.35 -0.51
N SER A 273 15.70 -11.65 0.48
CA SER A 273 16.72 -12.19 1.37
C SER A 273 16.19 -13.34 2.24
N LYS A 274 14.98 -13.19 2.84
CA LYS A 274 14.33 -14.24 3.62
C LYS A 274 13.97 -15.47 2.77
N ARG A 275 13.46 -15.24 1.55
CA ARG A 275 13.23 -16.33 0.58
C ARG A 275 14.50 -17.11 0.28
N ALA A 276 15.65 -16.42 0.13
CA ALA A 276 16.94 -17.09 -0.05
C ALA A 276 17.33 -17.96 1.16
N GLN A 277 17.04 -17.52 2.39
CA GLN A 277 17.28 -18.31 3.60
C GLN A 277 16.40 -19.57 3.66
N ILE A 278 15.11 -19.45 3.34
CA ILE A 278 14.21 -20.63 3.26
C ILE A 278 14.71 -21.60 2.19
N ARG A 279 15.09 -21.12 1.01
CA ARG A 279 15.65 -21.97 -0.05
C ARG A 279 16.91 -22.69 0.40
N ALA A 280 17.84 -22.01 1.06
CA ALA A 280 19.05 -22.63 1.58
C ALA A 280 18.70 -23.75 2.57
N PHE A 281 17.78 -23.49 3.51
CA PHE A 281 17.31 -24.47 4.48
C PHE A 281 16.69 -25.72 3.81
N VAL A 282 15.87 -25.53 2.77
CA VAL A 282 15.27 -26.64 1.99
C VAL A 282 16.33 -27.43 1.21
N LEU A 283 17.37 -26.75 0.70
CA LEU A 283 18.43 -27.39 -0.07
C LEU A 283 19.39 -28.20 0.80
N ASP A 284 19.59 -27.80 2.04
CA ASP A 284 20.53 -28.43 2.97
C ASP A 284 19.93 -29.64 3.73
N GLY A 285 18.62 -29.85 3.65
CA GLY A 285 17.92 -30.93 4.35
C GLY A 285 17.39 -32.03 3.43
N ASP A 286 17.62 -33.26 3.79
CA ASP A 286 16.98 -34.45 3.19
C ASP A 286 15.73 -34.77 4.03
N HIS A 287 14.64 -34.03 3.77
CA HIS A 287 13.39 -34.16 4.51
C HIS A 287 12.47 -35.17 3.84
N GLU A 288 12.79 -36.47 3.93
CA GLU A 288 11.88 -37.50 3.47
C GLU A 288 10.78 -37.78 4.50
N PRO A 289 9.50 -37.75 4.11
CA PRO A 289 8.42 -38.06 5.02
C PRO A 289 8.31 -39.56 5.26
N ARG A 290 8.10 -39.96 6.51
CA ARG A 290 7.75 -41.35 6.86
C ARG A 290 6.40 -41.75 6.27
N ARG A 291 5.45 -40.82 6.28
CA ARG A 291 4.10 -40.95 5.66
C ARG A 291 3.81 -39.70 4.87
N ALA A 292 3.21 -39.88 3.69
CA ALA A 292 2.79 -38.76 2.85
C ALA A 292 1.35 -38.93 2.41
N ARG A 293 0.59 -37.82 2.49
CA ARG A 293 -0.74 -37.67 1.92
C ARG A 293 -0.63 -36.79 0.68
N PHE A 294 -0.84 -37.41 -0.49
CA PHE A 294 -0.77 -36.70 -1.77
C PHE A 294 -2.07 -35.94 -2.02
N ALA A 295 -1.92 -34.72 -2.47
CA ALA A 295 -3.03 -33.86 -2.83
C ALA A 295 -3.70 -34.37 -4.12
N LEU A 296 -5.02 -34.33 -4.13
CA LEU A 296 -5.82 -34.74 -5.28
C LEU A 296 -6.30 -33.51 -6.07
N ASP A 297 -6.75 -33.78 -7.32
CA ASP A 297 -7.41 -32.74 -8.10
C ASP A 297 -8.74 -32.33 -7.43
N PRO A 298 -8.93 -31.04 -7.07
CA PRO A 298 -10.15 -30.58 -6.45
C PRO A 298 -11.33 -30.53 -7.43
N SER A 299 -11.07 -30.45 -8.75
CA SER A 299 -12.08 -30.19 -9.77
C SER A 299 -13.12 -31.31 -9.91
N PRO A 300 -12.72 -32.59 -10.06
CA PRO A 300 -13.70 -33.69 -10.10
C PRO A 300 -14.49 -33.81 -8.81
N ILE A 301 -13.84 -33.53 -7.66
CA ILE A 301 -14.48 -33.61 -6.35
C ILE A 301 -15.53 -32.49 -6.22
N ALA A 302 -15.19 -31.26 -6.59
CA ALA A 302 -16.13 -30.14 -6.56
C ALA A 302 -17.38 -30.38 -7.43
N ILE A 303 -17.20 -30.92 -8.64
CA ILE A 303 -18.29 -31.27 -9.53
C ILE A 303 -19.14 -32.37 -8.89
N ALA A 304 -18.52 -33.44 -8.38
CA ALA A 304 -19.23 -34.57 -7.77
C ALA A 304 -20.04 -34.14 -6.53
N LEU A 305 -19.49 -33.25 -5.70
CA LEU A 305 -20.18 -32.67 -4.55
C LEU A 305 -21.42 -31.87 -4.97
N ALA A 306 -21.29 -31.02 -6.01
CA ALA A 306 -22.41 -30.24 -6.52
C ALA A 306 -23.53 -31.14 -7.11
N MET A 307 -23.16 -32.19 -7.85
CA MET A 307 -24.11 -33.16 -8.37
C MET A 307 -24.84 -33.95 -7.25
N ALA A 308 -24.08 -34.40 -6.24
CA ALA A 308 -24.66 -35.14 -5.11
C ALA A 308 -25.59 -34.28 -4.24
N ALA A 309 -25.30 -32.99 -4.08
CA ALA A 309 -26.21 -32.07 -3.39
C ALA A 309 -27.53 -31.91 -4.14
N ARG A 310 -27.48 -31.83 -5.48
CA ARG A 310 -28.67 -31.76 -6.33
C ARG A 310 -29.54 -33.01 -6.23
N GLU A 311 -28.93 -34.19 -6.25
CA GLU A 311 -29.64 -35.47 -6.08
C GLU A 311 -30.34 -35.54 -4.71
N GLY A 312 -29.73 -34.97 -3.67
CA GLY A 312 -30.25 -35.00 -2.31
C GLY A 312 -31.43 -34.08 -2.04
N GLY A 313 -31.82 -33.22 -2.99
CA GLY A 313 -32.97 -32.30 -2.89
C GLY A 313 -32.89 -31.29 -1.73
N THR A 314 -31.71 -31.07 -1.15
CA THR A 314 -31.53 -30.12 -0.04
C THR A 314 -31.35 -28.73 -0.60
N GLU A 315 -32.28 -27.82 -0.30
CA GLU A 315 -32.15 -26.41 -0.66
C GLU A 315 -31.08 -25.69 0.18
N VAL A 316 -30.13 -25.03 -0.50
CA VAL A 316 -29.13 -24.20 0.12
C VAL A 316 -29.35 -22.77 -0.41
N ARG A 317 -29.77 -21.86 0.45
CA ARG A 317 -30.00 -20.45 0.08
C ARG A 317 -28.68 -19.75 -0.13
N GLU A 318 -28.62 -18.81 -1.07
CA GLU A 318 -27.42 -18.07 -1.42
C GLU A 318 -26.79 -17.34 -0.22
N THR A 319 -27.62 -16.73 0.61
CA THR A 319 -27.20 -15.95 1.80
C THR A 319 -27.01 -16.79 3.06
N ALA A 320 -27.43 -18.05 3.05
CA ALA A 320 -27.34 -18.95 4.21
C ALA A 320 -26.10 -19.85 4.12
N GLY A 321 -25.63 -20.34 5.27
CA GLY A 321 -24.65 -21.41 5.34
C GLY A 321 -25.19 -22.73 4.78
N THR A 322 -24.28 -23.62 4.39
CA THR A 322 -24.63 -24.97 4.00
C THR A 322 -24.98 -25.80 5.25
N PRO A 323 -26.13 -26.50 5.30
CA PRO A 323 -26.48 -27.28 6.46
C PRO A 323 -25.39 -28.29 6.85
N ARG A 324 -24.99 -28.31 8.11
CA ARG A 324 -23.93 -29.20 8.61
C ARG A 324 -24.25 -30.69 8.31
N SER A 325 -25.52 -31.08 8.39
CA SER A 325 -25.96 -32.42 8.06
C SER A 325 -25.74 -32.79 6.59
N LEU A 326 -25.87 -31.83 5.67
CA LEU A 326 -25.55 -32.03 4.26
C LEU A 326 -24.03 -32.22 4.07
N LEU A 327 -23.21 -31.36 4.66
CA LEU A 327 -21.75 -31.48 4.58
C LEU A 327 -21.25 -32.81 5.15
N LEU A 328 -21.80 -33.27 6.28
CA LEU A 328 -21.48 -34.58 6.86
C LEU A 328 -21.88 -35.75 5.94
N ARG A 329 -23.07 -35.70 5.32
CA ARG A 329 -23.48 -36.72 4.36
C ARG A 329 -22.56 -36.77 3.14
N LEU A 330 -22.15 -35.59 2.62
CA LEU A 330 -21.22 -35.50 1.51
C LEU A 330 -19.84 -36.02 1.90
N SER A 331 -19.36 -35.66 3.08
CA SER A 331 -18.08 -36.13 3.65
C SER A 331 -18.07 -37.68 3.73
N GLN A 332 -19.10 -38.27 4.29
CA GLN A 332 -19.24 -39.75 4.38
C GLN A 332 -19.34 -40.40 3.00
N ARG A 333 -20.16 -39.84 2.09
CA ARG A 333 -20.37 -40.41 0.73
C ARG A 333 -19.09 -40.43 -0.09
N PHE A 334 -18.24 -39.40 0.05
CA PHE A 334 -17.01 -39.27 -0.74
C PHE A 334 -15.75 -39.71 0.03
N GLY A 335 -15.87 -40.15 1.28
CA GLY A 335 -14.73 -40.56 2.10
C GLY A 335 -13.69 -39.44 2.29
N ARG A 336 -14.17 -38.18 2.43
CA ARG A 336 -13.36 -37.01 2.61
C ARG A 336 -13.60 -36.37 3.97
N ASP A 337 -12.57 -35.70 4.51
CA ASP A 337 -12.75 -34.98 5.74
C ASP A 337 -13.77 -33.84 5.57
N PHE A 338 -14.37 -33.43 6.70
CA PHE A 338 -15.42 -32.42 6.71
C PHE A 338 -14.95 -31.08 6.22
N GLN A 339 -13.72 -30.66 6.58
CA GLN A 339 -13.19 -29.34 6.23
C GLN A 339 -12.89 -29.24 4.73
N THR A 340 -12.30 -30.26 4.14
CA THR A 340 -12.10 -30.35 2.67
C THR A 340 -13.43 -30.24 1.93
N VAL A 341 -14.46 -30.94 2.37
CA VAL A 341 -15.78 -30.87 1.73
C VAL A 341 -16.41 -29.50 1.90
N ALA A 342 -16.34 -28.92 3.09
CA ALA A 342 -16.90 -27.60 3.37
C ALA A 342 -16.19 -26.51 2.54
N LEU A 343 -14.85 -26.55 2.45
CA LEU A 343 -14.07 -25.64 1.61
C LEU A 343 -14.48 -25.74 0.14
N LEU A 344 -14.49 -26.94 -0.44
CA LEU A 344 -14.82 -27.13 -1.85
C LEU A 344 -16.27 -26.73 -2.16
N VAL A 345 -17.20 -26.96 -1.23
CA VAL A 345 -18.59 -26.48 -1.34
C VAL A 345 -18.64 -24.97 -1.32
N ALA A 346 -17.94 -24.31 -0.38
CA ALA A 346 -17.91 -22.87 -0.27
C ALA A 346 -17.38 -22.19 -1.54
N LEU A 347 -16.27 -22.71 -2.08
CA LEU A 347 -15.64 -22.18 -3.30
C LEU A 347 -16.51 -22.48 -4.54
N SER A 348 -17.10 -23.67 -4.64
CA SER A 348 -18.02 -24.02 -5.73
C SER A 348 -19.26 -23.13 -5.75
N ARG A 349 -19.81 -22.80 -4.58
CA ARG A 349 -20.91 -21.84 -4.44
C ARG A 349 -20.52 -20.44 -4.88
N ALA A 350 -19.33 -19.98 -4.50
CA ALA A 350 -18.82 -18.68 -4.90
C ALA A 350 -18.56 -18.57 -6.41
N LEU A 351 -18.24 -19.70 -7.06
CA LEU A 351 -18.15 -19.80 -8.52
C LEU A 351 -19.50 -19.91 -9.22
N GLY A 352 -20.61 -19.95 -8.47
CA GLY A 352 -21.95 -20.12 -9.05
C GLY A 352 -22.25 -21.52 -9.57
N LEU A 353 -21.46 -22.54 -9.18
CA LEU A 353 -21.77 -23.96 -9.51
C LEU A 353 -22.96 -24.48 -8.73
N TRP A 354 -23.34 -23.82 -7.66
CA TRP A 354 -24.49 -24.09 -6.84
C TRP A 354 -25.45 -22.91 -6.87
N GLU A 355 -26.69 -23.15 -7.22
CA GLU A 355 -27.74 -22.14 -7.17
C GLU A 355 -28.95 -22.77 -6.47
N GLY A 356 -29.15 -22.42 -5.23
CA GLY A 356 -30.11 -23.15 -4.38
C GLY A 356 -29.69 -24.60 -4.21
N SER A 357 -30.56 -25.55 -4.59
CA SER A 357 -30.27 -26.98 -4.63
C SER A 357 -29.84 -27.49 -6.01
N SER A 358 -29.68 -26.60 -6.98
CA SER A 358 -29.34 -26.95 -8.37
C SER A 358 -28.00 -26.39 -8.80
N LEU A 359 -27.35 -27.07 -9.75
CA LEU A 359 -26.17 -26.54 -10.43
C LEU A 359 -26.55 -25.27 -11.21
N SER A 360 -25.69 -24.26 -11.16
CA SER A 360 -25.88 -23.04 -11.92
C SER A 360 -26.04 -23.34 -13.42
N ARG A 361 -27.04 -22.71 -14.04
CA ARG A 361 -27.23 -22.79 -15.50
C ARG A 361 -26.23 -21.92 -16.24
N ALA A 362 -25.62 -20.93 -15.57
CA ALA A 362 -24.74 -19.97 -16.19
C ALA A 362 -23.40 -20.59 -16.65
N THR A 363 -22.93 -21.64 -15.95
CA THR A 363 -21.68 -22.31 -16.30
C THR A 363 -21.85 -23.82 -16.10
N PRO A 364 -22.31 -24.56 -17.13
CA PRO A 364 -22.39 -25.99 -17.03
C PRO A 364 -21.05 -26.62 -16.69
N PRO A 365 -20.98 -27.64 -15.81
CA PRO A 365 -19.71 -28.28 -15.46
C PRO A 365 -18.90 -28.80 -16.64
N GLY A 366 -19.55 -29.12 -17.77
CA GLY A 366 -18.87 -29.53 -19.00
C GLY A 366 -18.29 -28.39 -19.85
N ALA A 367 -18.51 -27.12 -19.48
CA ALA A 367 -17.95 -25.96 -20.20
C ALA A 367 -16.53 -25.61 -19.74
N TRP A 368 -16.09 -26.14 -18.59
CA TRP A 368 -14.75 -25.88 -18.05
C TRP A 368 -13.91 -27.15 -18.19
N SER A 369 -12.66 -26.98 -18.63
CA SER A 369 -11.67 -28.03 -18.42
C SER A 369 -11.43 -28.22 -16.92
N LEU A 370 -11.01 -29.41 -16.50
CA LEU A 370 -10.72 -29.65 -15.07
C LEU A 370 -9.61 -28.72 -14.54
N SER A 371 -8.62 -28.40 -15.38
CA SER A 371 -7.54 -27.48 -15.01
C SER A 371 -8.06 -26.04 -14.82
N GLU A 372 -8.94 -25.55 -15.70
CA GLU A 372 -9.55 -24.23 -15.56
C GLU A 372 -10.41 -24.12 -14.31
N LEU A 373 -11.18 -25.15 -13.99
CA LEU A 373 -11.98 -25.19 -12.77
C LEU A 373 -11.08 -25.17 -11.53
N GLY A 374 -10.02 -25.96 -11.50
CA GLY A 374 -9.08 -25.98 -10.37
C GLY A 374 -8.42 -24.61 -10.15
N LEU A 375 -7.99 -23.97 -11.23
CA LEU A 375 -7.43 -22.60 -11.16
C LEU A 375 -8.48 -21.58 -10.69
N ALA A 376 -9.73 -21.70 -11.13
CA ALA A 376 -10.81 -20.83 -10.69
C ALA A 376 -11.12 -21.00 -9.19
N LEU A 377 -11.15 -22.24 -8.68
CA LEU A 377 -11.29 -22.52 -7.24
C LEU A 377 -10.17 -21.87 -6.43
N PHE A 378 -8.92 -22.01 -6.90
CA PHE A 378 -7.77 -21.37 -6.25
C PHE A 378 -7.88 -19.85 -6.26
N ARG A 379 -8.26 -19.23 -7.39
CA ARG A 379 -8.42 -17.77 -7.49
C ARG A 379 -9.50 -17.24 -6.54
N VAL A 380 -10.65 -17.90 -6.47
CA VAL A 380 -11.72 -17.53 -5.53
C VAL A 380 -11.26 -17.65 -4.08
N TRP A 381 -10.54 -18.73 -3.74
CA TRP A 381 -9.97 -18.90 -2.42
C TRP A 381 -8.96 -17.77 -2.10
N ARG A 382 -8.06 -17.48 -3.03
CA ARG A 382 -7.04 -16.43 -2.87
C ARG A 382 -7.65 -15.03 -2.68
N GLN A 383 -8.70 -14.70 -3.42
CA GLN A 383 -9.40 -13.42 -3.32
C GLN A 383 -10.07 -13.22 -1.96
N GLY A 384 -10.47 -14.29 -1.28
CA GLY A 384 -11.19 -14.22 -0.01
C GLY A 384 -12.70 -14.12 -0.17
N GLY A 385 -13.41 -13.92 0.96
CA GLY A 385 -14.87 -13.75 0.99
C GLY A 385 -15.69 -15.05 0.94
N ALA A 386 -15.20 -16.09 0.26
CA ALA A 386 -15.88 -17.39 0.19
C ALA A 386 -15.55 -18.32 1.35
N TRP A 387 -14.32 -18.25 1.84
CA TRP A 387 -13.78 -19.10 2.91
C TRP A 387 -12.94 -18.27 3.87
N ASP A 388 -12.85 -18.70 5.13
CA ASP A 388 -12.11 -17.98 6.17
C ASP A 388 -11.52 -18.99 7.17
N GLU A 389 -10.20 -19.20 7.11
CA GLU A 389 -9.46 -20.13 7.96
C GLU A 389 -9.42 -19.69 9.44
N GLY A 390 -9.66 -18.43 9.72
CA GLY A 390 -9.71 -17.90 11.09
C GLY A 390 -11.01 -18.22 11.84
N ARG A 391 -11.93 -19.00 11.25
CA ARG A 391 -13.26 -19.27 11.80
C ARG A 391 -13.56 -20.73 11.91
N PRO A 392 -14.28 -21.14 12.97
CA PRO A 392 -14.85 -22.48 13.02
C PRO A 392 -15.98 -22.61 11.99
N GLU A 393 -16.01 -23.70 11.26
CA GLU A 393 -17.07 -24.09 10.32
C GLU A 393 -17.57 -22.95 9.41
N PRO A 394 -16.67 -22.24 8.65
CA PRO A 394 -17.03 -21.01 7.96
C PRO A 394 -18.11 -21.16 6.89
N GLU A 395 -18.31 -22.36 6.33
CA GLU A 395 -19.39 -22.62 5.39
C GLU A 395 -20.73 -22.87 6.07
N VAL A 396 -20.74 -23.38 7.29
CA VAL A 396 -21.96 -23.59 8.09
C VAL A 396 -22.44 -22.28 8.70
N LEU A 397 -21.50 -21.52 9.28
CA LEU A 397 -21.76 -20.28 9.99
C LEU A 397 -21.32 -19.08 9.13
N ARG A 398 -21.99 -18.83 8.02
CA ARG A 398 -21.64 -17.73 7.11
C ARG A 398 -21.81 -16.37 7.78
N LEU A 399 -20.78 -15.56 7.67
CA LEU A 399 -20.87 -14.13 8.01
C LEU A 399 -21.68 -13.36 6.96
N PRO A 400 -22.25 -12.20 7.32
CA PRO A 400 -22.75 -11.23 6.35
C PRO A 400 -21.67 -10.86 5.32
N PRO A 401 -22.04 -10.49 4.08
CA PRO A 401 -21.07 -10.16 3.02
C PRO A 401 -20.03 -9.12 3.42
N ASP A 402 -20.44 -8.03 4.03
CA ASP A 402 -19.58 -6.96 4.53
C ASP A 402 -18.55 -7.45 5.56
N ALA A 403 -18.93 -8.33 6.46
CA ALA A 403 -18.03 -8.93 7.43
C ALA A 403 -17.05 -9.94 6.80
N ARG A 404 -17.47 -10.65 5.75
CA ARG A 404 -16.61 -11.60 4.99
C ARG A 404 -15.54 -10.84 4.20
N ASP A 405 -15.97 -9.81 3.47
CA ASP A 405 -15.10 -9.05 2.58
C ASP A 405 -14.04 -8.25 3.36
N SER A 406 -14.32 -7.93 4.63
CA SER A 406 -13.39 -7.22 5.51
C SER A 406 -12.44 -8.14 6.30
N SER A 407 -12.48 -9.46 6.08
CA SER A 407 -11.61 -10.40 6.81
C SER A 407 -10.13 -10.23 6.42
N PRO A 408 -9.23 -10.04 7.39
CA PRO A 408 -7.81 -9.89 7.13
C PRO A 408 -7.07 -11.21 6.86
N VAL A 409 -7.75 -12.36 6.90
CA VAL A 409 -7.17 -13.69 6.59
C VAL A 409 -6.55 -13.73 5.20
N ARG A 410 -7.10 -12.96 4.25
CA ARG A 410 -6.52 -12.81 2.92
C ARG A 410 -5.04 -12.38 2.96
N ILE A 411 -4.67 -11.50 3.89
CA ILE A 411 -3.28 -11.02 4.00
C ILE A 411 -2.37 -12.16 4.47
N VAL A 412 -2.85 -13.01 5.38
CA VAL A 412 -2.10 -14.20 5.82
C VAL A 412 -1.90 -15.16 4.65
N ARG A 413 -2.92 -15.36 3.79
CA ARG A 413 -2.79 -16.17 2.57
C ARG A 413 -1.68 -15.64 1.66
N GLU A 414 -1.65 -14.33 1.40
CA GLU A 414 -0.58 -13.73 0.58
C GLU A 414 0.80 -13.91 1.21
N ILE A 415 0.94 -13.81 2.54
CA ILE A 415 2.22 -14.08 3.22
C ILE A 415 2.65 -15.54 3.03
N VAL A 416 1.73 -16.48 3.16
CA VAL A 416 2.01 -17.91 2.96
C VAL A 416 2.35 -18.22 1.50
N LEU A 417 1.57 -17.68 0.55
CA LEU A 417 1.83 -17.86 -0.88
C LEU A 417 3.18 -17.27 -1.30
N ASP A 418 3.53 -16.10 -0.77
CA ASP A 418 4.86 -15.50 -0.98
C ASP A 418 5.99 -16.43 -0.50
N ALA A 419 5.80 -17.16 0.61
CA ALA A 419 6.78 -18.14 1.08
C ALA A 419 6.92 -19.34 0.13
N LEU A 420 5.80 -19.76 -0.47
CA LEU A 420 5.74 -20.98 -1.31
C LEU A 420 6.12 -20.74 -2.77
N GLU A 421 5.94 -19.52 -3.30
CA GLU A 421 6.09 -19.21 -4.74
C GLU A 421 7.44 -19.62 -5.32
N ASP A 422 8.49 -19.42 -4.55
CA ASP A 422 9.88 -19.66 -4.98
C ASP A 422 10.45 -21.02 -4.59
N LEU A 423 9.71 -21.87 -3.88
CA LEU A 423 10.19 -23.18 -3.45
C LEU A 423 10.38 -24.13 -4.65
N ALA A 424 11.38 -24.97 -4.58
CA ALA A 424 11.63 -25.98 -5.61
C ALA A 424 10.50 -27.03 -5.62
N GLU A 425 10.03 -27.39 -6.81
CA GLU A 425 9.07 -28.48 -6.99
C GLU A 425 9.67 -29.83 -6.51
N GLY A 426 8.84 -30.65 -5.88
CA GLY A 426 9.21 -31.99 -5.48
C GLY A 426 10.01 -32.14 -4.19
N ARG A 427 10.39 -31.03 -3.55
CA ARG A 427 11.12 -31.08 -2.27
C ARG A 427 10.21 -30.86 -1.06
N TRP A 428 10.47 -31.60 -0.01
CA TRP A 428 9.76 -31.48 1.25
C TRP A 428 10.34 -30.37 2.13
N LEU A 429 9.48 -29.52 2.67
CA LEU A 429 9.79 -28.43 3.56
C LEU A 429 9.07 -28.62 4.89
N PRO A 430 9.73 -28.47 6.04
CA PRO A 430 9.04 -28.42 7.33
C PRO A 430 8.10 -27.22 7.41
N PHE A 431 6.88 -27.45 7.91
CA PHE A 431 5.92 -26.34 8.14
C PHE A 431 6.52 -25.23 9.00
N GLU A 432 7.40 -25.58 9.94
CA GLU A 432 8.04 -24.61 10.83
C GLU A 432 8.80 -23.50 10.07
N ALA A 433 9.42 -23.84 8.93
CA ALA A 433 10.05 -22.83 8.08
C ALA A 433 9.04 -21.81 7.51
N ILE A 434 7.82 -22.25 7.18
CA ILE A 434 6.73 -21.36 6.77
C ILE A 434 6.21 -20.54 7.95
N ALA A 435 6.08 -21.16 9.12
CA ALA A 435 5.69 -20.47 10.35
C ALA A 435 6.70 -19.39 10.74
N ASP A 436 8.01 -19.67 10.60
CA ASP A 436 9.08 -18.67 10.81
C ASP A 436 9.01 -17.53 9.79
N TRP A 437 8.72 -17.85 8.54
CA TRP A 437 8.47 -16.83 7.52
C TRP A 437 7.30 -15.93 7.93
N VAL A 438 6.15 -16.49 8.31
CA VAL A 438 4.97 -15.73 8.76
C VAL A 438 5.30 -14.90 9.98
N ARG A 439 5.99 -15.45 11.00
CA ARG A 439 6.40 -14.70 12.20
C ARG A 439 7.31 -13.51 11.86
N SER A 440 8.18 -13.66 10.89
CA SER A 440 9.18 -12.67 10.51
C SER A 440 8.75 -11.72 9.39
N ASP A 441 7.60 -11.95 8.75
CA ASP A 441 7.10 -11.06 7.69
C ASP A 441 6.74 -9.68 8.28
N PRO A 442 7.17 -8.58 7.66
CA PRO A 442 6.92 -7.24 8.18
C PRO A 442 5.43 -6.89 8.26
N ARG A 443 4.54 -7.56 7.50
CA ARG A 443 3.08 -7.38 7.58
C ARG A 443 2.45 -8.01 8.83
N THR A 444 3.10 -8.99 9.44
CA THR A 444 2.50 -9.81 10.51
C THR A 444 2.07 -9.00 11.74
N PRO A 445 2.82 -8.00 12.24
CA PRO A 445 2.33 -7.17 13.36
C PRO A 445 1.04 -6.41 13.03
N GLY A 446 0.91 -5.85 11.82
CA GLY A 446 -0.31 -5.19 11.35
C GLY A 446 -1.47 -6.17 11.22
N VAL A 447 -1.23 -7.30 10.58
CA VAL A 447 -2.23 -8.37 10.41
C VAL A 447 -2.75 -8.88 11.76
N THR A 448 -1.88 -9.06 12.75
CA THR A 448 -2.29 -9.49 14.11
C THR A 448 -3.29 -8.51 14.72
N ARG A 449 -3.07 -7.19 14.57
CA ARG A 449 -4.00 -6.18 15.05
C ARG A 449 -5.32 -6.17 14.27
N LEU A 450 -5.25 -6.30 12.95
CA LEU A 450 -6.43 -6.38 12.10
C LEU A 450 -7.28 -7.60 12.42
N LEU A 451 -6.66 -8.77 12.61
CA LEU A 451 -7.33 -10.01 13.03
C LEU A 451 -8.02 -9.84 14.38
N ARG A 452 -7.34 -9.20 15.35
CA ARG A 452 -7.93 -8.92 16.67
C ARG A 452 -9.17 -8.03 16.57
N ARG A 453 -9.11 -6.92 15.81
CA ARG A 453 -10.25 -6.02 15.61
C ARG A 453 -11.40 -6.71 14.88
N TRP A 454 -11.06 -7.43 13.82
CA TRP A 454 -12.05 -8.16 13.04
C TRP A 454 -12.74 -9.23 13.89
N ALA A 455 -12.00 -10.04 14.64
CA ALA A 455 -12.55 -11.06 15.52
C ALA A 455 -13.48 -10.47 16.58
N LEU A 456 -13.09 -9.36 17.22
CA LEU A 456 -13.94 -8.65 18.18
C LEU A 456 -15.26 -8.15 17.56
N ARG A 457 -15.22 -7.64 16.32
CA ARG A 457 -16.44 -7.19 15.61
C ARG A 457 -17.40 -8.32 15.31
N VAL A 458 -16.88 -9.49 15.00
CA VAL A 458 -17.70 -10.68 14.66
C VAL A 458 -17.94 -11.63 15.83
N GLY A 459 -17.48 -11.27 17.04
CA GLY A 459 -17.71 -12.05 18.25
C GLY A 459 -16.89 -13.34 18.33
N LEU A 460 -15.69 -13.37 17.77
CA LEU A 460 -14.77 -14.51 17.77
C LEU A 460 -13.55 -14.26 18.66
N GLU A 461 -12.88 -15.33 19.07
CA GLU A 461 -11.53 -15.24 19.63
C GLU A 461 -10.54 -14.84 18.53
N PRO A 462 -9.59 -13.92 18.82
CA PRO A 462 -8.60 -13.50 17.85
C PRO A 462 -7.63 -14.65 17.50
N PRO A 463 -7.62 -15.16 16.25
CA PRO A 463 -6.66 -16.17 15.83
C PRO A 463 -5.27 -15.55 15.65
N LEU A 464 -4.22 -16.35 15.85
CA LEU A 464 -2.86 -15.94 15.53
C LEU A 464 -2.60 -16.12 14.01
N PRO A 465 -1.79 -15.26 13.37
CA PRO A 465 -1.40 -15.43 11.96
C PRO A 465 -0.76 -16.79 11.67
N THR A 466 0.00 -17.35 12.63
CA THR A 466 0.62 -18.68 12.51
C THR A 466 -0.39 -19.82 12.51
N ASP A 467 -1.45 -19.72 13.30
CA ASP A 467 -2.50 -20.75 13.37
C ASP A 467 -3.32 -20.75 12.08
N ILE A 468 -3.63 -19.55 11.56
CA ILE A 468 -4.24 -19.41 10.24
C ILE A 468 -3.34 -19.98 9.15
N ALA A 469 -2.03 -19.68 9.19
CA ALA A 469 -1.07 -20.23 8.24
C ALA A 469 -0.99 -21.76 8.30
N GLN A 470 -1.08 -22.35 9.50
CA GLN A 470 -1.14 -23.80 9.67
C GLN A 470 -2.37 -24.41 8.99
N THR A 471 -3.54 -23.82 9.21
CA THR A 471 -4.78 -24.26 8.54
C THR A 471 -4.69 -24.11 7.02
N ILE A 472 -4.13 -22.98 6.53
CA ILE A 472 -3.91 -22.77 5.09
C ILE A 472 -3.03 -23.89 4.51
N VAL A 473 -1.88 -24.15 5.14
CA VAL A 473 -0.84 -25.04 4.61
C VAL A 473 -1.20 -26.51 4.76
N LEU A 474 -1.84 -26.90 5.86
CA LEU A 474 -2.13 -28.31 6.15
C LEU A 474 -3.53 -28.77 5.73
N GLU A 475 -4.45 -27.82 5.47
CA GLU A 475 -5.84 -28.15 5.13
C GLU A 475 -6.27 -27.51 3.80
N SER A 476 -6.22 -26.16 3.65
CA SER A 476 -6.78 -25.48 2.49
C SER A 476 -5.99 -25.75 1.21
N LEU A 477 -4.68 -25.60 1.22
CA LEU A 477 -3.84 -25.82 0.04
C LEU A 477 -3.77 -27.29 -0.40
N PRO A 478 -3.70 -28.29 0.49
CA PRO A 478 -3.85 -29.70 0.12
C PRO A 478 -5.22 -30.03 -0.48
N ALA A 479 -6.31 -29.48 0.06
CA ALA A 479 -7.64 -29.65 -0.48
C ALA A 479 -7.81 -29.05 -1.89
N LEU A 480 -7.04 -27.98 -2.21
CA LEU A 480 -6.96 -27.37 -3.53
C LEU A 480 -5.96 -28.05 -4.48
N GLY A 481 -5.31 -29.13 -4.05
CA GLY A 481 -4.35 -29.86 -4.87
C GLY A 481 -2.99 -29.21 -5.03
N ILE A 482 -2.65 -28.22 -4.18
CA ILE A 482 -1.46 -27.37 -4.29
C ILE A 482 -0.29 -27.93 -3.49
N LEU A 483 -0.55 -28.49 -2.31
CA LEU A 483 0.48 -29.04 -1.43
C LEU A 483 0.20 -30.51 -1.09
N ASP A 484 1.22 -31.32 -1.15
CA ASP A 484 1.27 -32.62 -0.46
C ASP A 484 1.66 -32.39 1.00
N VAL A 485 1.17 -33.21 1.91
CA VAL A 485 1.49 -33.15 3.34
C VAL A 485 2.11 -34.47 3.78
N GLY A 486 3.20 -34.38 4.56
CA GLY A 486 3.89 -35.52 5.12
C GLY A 486 4.15 -35.38 6.61
N GLU A 487 4.54 -36.47 7.24
CA GLU A 487 5.02 -36.53 8.63
C GLU A 487 6.51 -36.83 8.62
N ALA A 488 7.30 -36.05 9.32
CA ALA A 488 8.74 -36.31 9.43
C ALA A 488 9.02 -37.62 10.16
N ASP A 489 10.14 -38.28 9.82
CA ASP A 489 10.63 -39.42 10.61
C ASP A 489 11.29 -38.87 11.87
N THR A 490 10.70 -39.15 13.02
CA THR A 490 11.27 -38.78 14.32
C THR A 490 11.65 -40.04 15.08
N ASP A 491 12.86 -40.08 15.65
CA ASP A 491 13.30 -41.18 16.51
C ASP A 491 12.31 -41.41 17.66
N HIS A 492 11.84 -42.56 17.74
CA HIS A 492 11.03 -43.43 18.59
C HIS A 492 10.14 -42.88 19.70
N ASP A 493 10.18 -41.61 20.18
CA ASP A 493 9.40 -41.18 21.35
C ASP A 493 8.68 -39.83 21.27
N VAL A 494 8.63 -39.19 20.08
CA VAL A 494 7.89 -37.90 19.92
C VAL A 494 6.50 -38.18 19.36
N VAL A 495 5.48 -37.91 20.15
CA VAL A 495 4.06 -38.16 19.82
C VAL A 495 3.58 -37.32 18.63
N ASP A 496 4.20 -36.17 18.36
CA ASP A 496 3.84 -35.25 17.26
C ASP A 496 5.05 -34.98 16.35
N ALA A 497 5.19 -35.77 15.29
CA ALA A 497 6.19 -35.50 14.26
C ALA A 497 5.86 -34.19 13.54
N PRO A 498 6.84 -33.28 13.28
CA PRO A 498 6.59 -32.02 12.62
C PRO A 498 6.06 -32.27 11.19
N PRO A 499 5.01 -31.55 10.78
CA PRO A 499 4.44 -31.70 9.44
C PRO A 499 5.41 -31.20 8.39
N LEU A 500 5.53 -31.96 7.30
CA LEU A 500 6.25 -31.63 6.09
C LEU A 500 5.27 -31.27 4.98
N VAL A 501 5.65 -30.36 4.10
CA VAL A 501 4.86 -29.99 2.94
C VAL A 501 5.68 -29.95 1.67
N ARG A 502 5.06 -30.22 0.53
CA ARG A 502 5.70 -30.23 -0.78
C ARG A 502 4.76 -29.62 -1.82
N ILE A 503 5.30 -28.73 -2.66
CA ILE A 503 4.53 -28.16 -3.77
C ILE A 503 4.31 -29.19 -4.85
N THR A 504 3.06 -29.36 -5.27
CA THR A 504 2.70 -30.21 -6.40
C THR A 504 2.98 -29.54 -7.74
N PRO A 505 3.10 -30.27 -8.86
CA PRO A 505 3.16 -29.69 -10.20
C PRO A 505 2.00 -28.74 -10.51
N ARG A 506 0.77 -29.07 -10.03
CA ARG A 506 -0.41 -28.21 -10.15
C ARG A 506 -0.26 -26.91 -9.36
N GLY A 507 0.20 -26.99 -8.12
CA GLY A 507 0.48 -25.80 -7.31
C GLY A 507 1.48 -24.88 -8.00
N ARG A 508 2.51 -25.42 -8.60
CA ARG A 508 3.48 -24.68 -9.39
C ARG A 508 2.83 -23.97 -10.59
N ALA A 509 2.00 -24.67 -11.34
CA ALA A 509 1.28 -24.09 -12.47
C ALA A 509 0.36 -22.92 -12.03
N TYR A 510 -0.32 -23.07 -10.89
CA TYR A 510 -1.20 -22.00 -10.36
C TYR A 510 -0.43 -20.75 -9.92
N PHE A 511 0.77 -20.90 -9.35
CA PHE A 511 1.64 -19.76 -9.00
C PHE A 511 2.19 -19.04 -10.23
N GLN A 512 2.42 -19.75 -11.32
CA GLN A 512 2.89 -19.16 -12.58
C GLN A 512 1.77 -18.50 -13.41
N GLY A 513 0.51 -18.62 -12.98
CA GLY A 513 -0.63 -18.03 -13.66
C GLY A 513 -1.11 -18.78 -14.91
N ASN A 514 -0.61 -19.99 -15.12
CA ASN A 514 -0.98 -20.88 -16.24
C ASN A 514 -2.14 -21.83 -15.86
#